data_837037dc83a49d3962c2e0c1bfeefce2
#
_entry.id   837037dc83a49d3962c2e0c1bfeefce2
#
_cell.length_a   1.000
_cell.length_b   1.000
_cell.length_c   1.000
_cell.angle_alpha   90.00
_cell.angle_beta   90.00
_cell.angle_gamma   90.00
#
_symmetry.space_group_name_H-M   'P 1'
#
loop_
_entity.id
_entity.type
_entity.pdbx_description
1 polymer ?
#
loop_
_entity_poly.entity_id
_entity_poly.type
_entity_poly.pdbx_seq_one_letter_code
_entity_poly.pdbx_strand_id
1 'polypeptide(L)'
;VSGNMFASSSEPGIVWVMQDTNGNGLPDDEWYQLKGSEYGKPQTVEDYAVTYYRPSGAGMPVRWSDNRGGEGEVPYNNFHRQEFNYPQWIEAQSYTLYGVRLAPNTYTDTSTGNIINGAYEWGYADNYGSDRATGDNADGAAAKTLFDIDNAVNADGTPANLQYIDFVKVQTAINHATALLGEVSTEVLAMADETLR
;
A
#
# COMPACT_ATOMS: atom_id res chain seq x y z
N VAL A 1 -3.80 2.57 -11.97
CA VAL A 1 -4.33 1.67 -10.94
C VAL A 1 -5.68 2.20 -10.48
N SER A 2 -6.70 1.35 -10.43
CA SER A 2 -8.02 1.69 -9.90
C SER A 2 -8.17 1.18 -8.47
N GLY A 3 -8.69 2.03 -7.60
CA GLY A 3 -9.03 1.73 -6.20
C GLY A 3 -10.45 2.14 -5.87
N ASN A 4 -10.76 2.28 -4.60
CA ASN A 4 -12.07 2.75 -4.13
C ASN A 4 -11.99 4.11 -3.40
N MET A 5 -10.84 4.81 -3.49
CA MET A 5 -10.58 6.07 -2.80
C MET A 5 -11.64 7.14 -3.08
N PHE A 6 -11.87 7.99 -2.08
CA PHE A 6 -12.63 9.23 -2.19
C PHE A 6 -12.06 10.30 -1.23
N ALA A 7 -12.54 11.52 -1.27
CA ALA A 7 -11.91 12.69 -0.63
C ALA A 7 -11.58 12.55 0.87
N SER A 8 -12.26 11.67 1.60
CA SER A 8 -12.02 11.43 3.04
C SER A 8 -11.56 10.00 3.35
N SER A 9 -11.30 9.19 2.33
CA SER A 9 -10.86 7.81 2.46
C SER A 9 -9.79 7.51 1.43
N SER A 10 -8.54 7.77 1.81
CA SER A 10 -7.34 7.39 1.08
C SER A 10 -6.60 6.33 1.87
N GLU A 11 -6.34 5.19 1.23
CA GLU A 11 -5.65 4.05 1.81
C GLU A 11 -4.39 3.74 0.99
N PRO A 12 -3.38 4.64 1.07
CA PRO A 12 -2.31 4.73 0.10
C PRO A 12 -1.45 3.47 0.03
N GLY A 13 -1.20 3.02 -1.20
CA GLY A 13 -0.33 1.90 -1.53
C GLY A 13 0.90 2.34 -2.30
N ILE A 14 2.07 1.82 -1.91
CA ILE A 14 3.31 1.95 -2.68
C ILE A 14 3.19 1.08 -3.93
N VAL A 15 3.55 1.64 -5.06
CA VAL A 15 3.59 0.93 -6.34
C VAL A 15 5.04 0.57 -6.68
N TRP A 16 5.24 -0.69 -7.02
CA TRP A 16 6.50 -1.25 -7.49
C TRP A 16 6.30 -1.78 -8.90
N VAL A 17 7.33 -1.62 -9.73
CA VAL A 17 7.33 -2.11 -11.10
C VAL A 17 8.57 -2.95 -11.37
N MET A 18 8.49 -3.86 -12.33
CA MET A 18 9.60 -4.73 -12.70
C MET A 18 9.59 -4.98 -14.21
N GLN A 19 10.80 -5.05 -14.79
CA GLN A 19 11.02 -5.60 -16.11
C GLN A 19 11.40 -7.08 -15.99
N ASP A 20 10.81 -7.93 -16.81
CA ASP A 20 11.26 -9.32 -17.00
C ASP A 20 12.51 -9.32 -17.89
N THR A 21 13.66 -9.14 -17.26
CA THR A 21 14.94 -9.02 -17.97
C THR A 21 15.50 -10.36 -18.44
N ASN A 22 15.08 -11.45 -17.81
CA ASN A 22 15.49 -12.81 -18.14
C ASN A 22 14.52 -13.52 -19.10
N GLY A 23 13.33 -12.94 -19.36
CA GLY A 23 12.34 -13.43 -20.32
C GLY A 23 11.62 -14.71 -19.91
N ASN A 24 11.55 -15.01 -18.59
CA ASN A 24 10.95 -16.24 -18.10
C ASN A 24 9.46 -16.12 -17.74
N GLY A 25 8.90 -14.90 -17.76
CA GLY A 25 7.50 -14.62 -17.44
C GLY A 25 7.18 -14.71 -15.92
N LEU A 26 8.20 -14.65 -15.07
CA LEU A 26 8.05 -14.74 -13.61
C LEU A 26 8.47 -13.42 -12.94
N PRO A 27 7.86 -13.06 -11.79
CA PRO A 27 8.18 -11.84 -11.06
C PRO A 27 9.40 -12.02 -10.14
N ASP A 28 10.54 -12.47 -10.70
CA ASP A 28 11.76 -12.84 -9.98
C ASP A 28 12.99 -11.96 -10.31
N ASP A 29 12.78 -10.91 -11.11
CA ASP A 29 13.78 -9.87 -11.39
C ASP A 29 13.73 -8.72 -10.36
N GLU A 30 14.42 -7.62 -10.63
CA GLU A 30 14.51 -6.49 -9.72
C GLU A 30 13.23 -5.65 -9.69
N TRP A 31 12.75 -5.35 -8.49
CA TRP A 31 11.61 -4.47 -8.25
C TRP A 31 12.06 -3.05 -8.00
N TYR A 32 11.52 -2.10 -8.75
CA TYR A 32 11.76 -0.67 -8.62
C TYR A 32 10.54 0.03 -8.01
N GLN A 33 10.78 0.79 -6.95
CA GLN A 33 9.74 1.63 -6.36
C GLN A 33 9.41 2.80 -7.30
N LEU A 34 8.14 3.09 -7.50
CA LEU A 34 7.73 4.38 -8.05
C LEU A 34 7.66 5.40 -6.92
N LYS A 35 8.41 6.51 -7.07
CA LYS A 35 8.37 7.60 -6.08
C LYS A 35 6.99 8.22 -6.01
N GLY A 36 6.59 8.60 -4.79
CA GLY A 36 5.46 9.48 -4.55
C GLY A 36 5.89 10.70 -3.74
N SER A 37 4.94 11.53 -3.36
CA SER A 37 5.17 12.80 -2.66
C SER A 37 5.87 12.66 -1.30
N GLU A 38 5.82 11.48 -0.70
CA GLU A 38 6.44 11.21 0.62
C GLU A 38 7.84 10.55 0.50
N TYR A 39 8.28 10.22 -0.72
CA TYR A 39 9.59 9.59 -0.94
C TYR A 39 10.73 10.45 -0.36
N GLY A 40 11.61 9.82 0.41
CA GLY A 40 12.77 10.47 1.04
C GLY A 40 12.45 11.46 2.15
N LYS A 41 11.20 11.62 2.56
CA LYS A 41 10.84 12.45 3.72
C LYS A 41 11.24 11.76 5.03
N PRO A 42 11.59 12.51 6.09
CA PRO A 42 12.07 11.93 7.35
C PRO A 42 11.11 10.97 8.05
N GLN A 43 9.80 11.11 7.81
CA GLN A 43 8.78 10.24 8.38
C GLN A 43 8.53 8.96 7.58
N THR A 44 9.05 8.87 6.36
CA THR A 44 8.95 7.68 5.51
C THR A 44 10.08 6.72 5.84
N VAL A 45 9.75 5.44 5.97
CA VAL A 45 10.72 4.37 6.24
C VAL A 45 10.85 3.54 4.97
N GLU A 46 11.91 3.78 4.20
CA GLU A 46 12.11 3.13 2.89
C GLU A 46 12.53 1.65 3.00
N ASP A 47 13.15 1.25 4.10
CA ASP A 47 13.60 -0.12 4.39
C ASP A 47 12.78 -0.76 5.52
N TYR A 48 11.46 -0.60 5.48
CA TYR A 48 10.59 -1.14 6.49
C TYR A 48 10.45 -2.66 6.37
N ALA A 49 10.50 -3.34 7.51
CA ALA A 49 10.22 -4.77 7.62
C ALA A 49 9.31 -5.03 8.82
N VAL A 50 8.21 -5.72 8.59
CA VAL A 50 7.26 -6.11 9.65
C VAL A 50 7.07 -7.62 9.65
N THR A 51 7.19 -8.23 10.83
CA THR A 51 7.01 -9.67 11.05
C THR A 51 5.70 -9.91 11.78
N TYR A 52 4.84 -10.73 11.21
CA TYR A 52 3.59 -11.19 11.80
C TYR A 52 3.76 -12.60 12.36
N TYR A 53 3.19 -12.84 13.54
CA TYR A 53 3.29 -14.10 14.26
C TYR A 53 1.96 -14.85 14.26
N ARG A 54 2.00 -16.14 13.95
CA ARG A 54 0.81 -17.00 13.90
C ARG A 54 0.16 -17.05 15.30
N PRO A 55 -1.13 -16.69 15.42
CA PRO A 55 -1.85 -16.82 16.68
C PRO A 55 -2.13 -18.29 17.02
N SER A 56 -2.41 -18.57 18.29
CA SER A 56 -2.67 -19.93 18.75
C SER A 56 -4.02 -20.50 18.32
N GLY A 57 -4.93 -19.70 17.79
CA GLY A 57 -6.24 -20.14 17.35
C GLY A 57 -7.08 -19.09 16.67
N ALA A 58 -8.28 -19.48 16.25
CA ALA A 58 -9.28 -18.63 15.63
C ALA A 58 -9.71 -17.47 16.54
N GLY A 59 -10.01 -16.32 15.94
CA GLY A 59 -10.46 -15.13 16.65
C GLY A 59 -9.41 -14.47 17.56
N MET A 60 -8.18 -14.94 17.52
CA MET A 60 -7.08 -14.36 18.29
C MET A 60 -6.39 -13.25 17.50
N PRO A 61 -5.91 -12.18 18.18
CA PRO A 61 -5.15 -11.13 17.53
C PRO A 61 -3.85 -11.67 16.94
N VAL A 62 -3.39 -11.07 15.84
CA VAL A 62 -2.09 -11.37 15.23
C VAL A 62 -1.07 -10.37 15.73
N ARG A 63 -0.11 -10.84 16.50
CA ARG A 63 1.01 -10.01 16.96
C ARG A 63 1.96 -9.70 15.82
N TRP A 64 2.57 -8.52 15.86
CA TRP A 64 3.60 -8.11 14.93
C TRP A 64 4.75 -7.38 15.65
N SER A 65 5.91 -7.39 15.05
CA SER A 65 7.04 -6.54 15.39
C SER A 65 7.71 -6.02 14.12
N ASP A 66 8.39 -4.87 14.20
CA ASP A 66 9.07 -4.29 13.06
C ASP A 66 10.57 -4.05 13.30
N ASN A 67 11.29 -3.70 12.23
CA ASN A 67 12.72 -3.41 12.28
C ASN A 67 13.06 -2.02 12.86
N ARG A 68 12.06 -1.29 13.33
CA ARG A 68 12.21 0.01 14.01
C ARG A 68 11.95 -0.05 15.50
N GLY A 69 11.75 -1.27 16.04
CA GLY A 69 11.43 -1.50 17.44
C GLY A 69 9.96 -1.29 17.80
N GLY A 70 9.10 -1.18 16.79
CA GLY A 70 7.65 -1.18 16.95
C GLY A 70 7.13 -2.60 17.18
N GLU A 71 6.09 -2.72 17.98
CA GLU A 71 5.33 -3.95 18.19
C GLU A 71 3.86 -3.65 18.40
N GLY A 72 2.99 -4.60 18.12
CA GLY A 72 1.57 -4.44 18.30
C GLY A 72 0.78 -5.68 17.92
N GLU A 73 -0.50 -5.49 17.75
CA GLU A 73 -1.43 -6.55 17.37
C GLU A 73 -2.39 -6.06 16.28
N VAL A 74 -2.71 -6.93 15.31
CA VAL A 74 -3.90 -6.80 14.48
C VAL A 74 -5.04 -7.40 15.27
N PRO A 75 -5.96 -6.58 15.81
CA PRO A 75 -7.00 -7.06 16.70
C PRO A 75 -8.08 -7.83 15.93
N TYR A 76 -8.79 -8.70 16.62
CA TYR A 76 -10.04 -9.22 16.10
C TYR A 76 -11.07 -8.08 15.98
N ASN A 77 -11.52 -7.81 14.78
CA ASN A 77 -12.44 -6.70 14.50
C ASN A 77 -13.87 -7.20 14.28
N ASN A 78 -14.83 -6.61 15.01
CA ASN A 78 -16.24 -6.97 14.87
C ASN A 78 -16.89 -6.45 13.59
N PHE A 79 -16.32 -5.43 12.93
CA PHE A 79 -16.83 -4.88 11.66
C PHE A 79 -16.34 -5.66 10.46
N HIS A 80 -15.10 -6.21 10.53
CA HIS A 80 -14.48 -7.01 9.51
C HIS A 80 -14.18 -8.40 10.08
N ARG A 81 -15.23 -9.17 10.33
CA ARG A 81 -15.11 -10.47 10.99
C ARG A 81 -14.45 -11.49 10.08
N GLN A 82 -13.25 -11.90 10.47
CA GLN A 82 -12.56 -13.05 9.90
C GLN A 82 -12.25 -14.04 11.03
N GLU A 83 -12.39 -15.30 10.74
CA GLU A 83 -12.03 -16.35 11.69
C GLU A 83 -10.52 -16.32 11.99
N PHE A 84 -9.73 -16.02 10.95
CA PHE A 84 -8.28 -15.88 11.05
C PHE A 84 -7.80 -14.65 10.29
N ASN A 85 -7.11 -13.75 10.98
CA ASN A 85 -6.39 -12.62 10.35
C ASN A 85 -4.99 -13.00 9.86
N TYR A 86 -4.44 -14.13 10.33
CA TYR A 86 -3.20 -14.70 9.80
C TYR A 86 -3.50 -15.55 8.57
N PRO A 87 -2.83 -15.34 7.42
CA PRO A 87 -3.13 -16.08 6.19
C PRO A 87 -2.96 -17.60 6.39
N GLN A 88 -4.03 -18.36 6.13
CA GLN A 88 -4.05 -19.80 6.42
C GLN A 88 -3.15 -20.62 5.51
N TRP A 89 -2.82 -20.11 4.31
CA TRP A 89 -1.87 -20.75 3.37
C TRP A 89 -0.40 -20.59 3.77
N ILE A 90 -0.07 -19.71 4.73
CA ILE A 90 1.29 -19.59 5.28
C ILE A 90 1.41 -20.58 6.44
N GLU A 91 2.11 -21.70 6.25
CA GLU A 91 2.28 -22.73 7.28
C GLU A 91 3.27 -22.34 8.38
N ALA A 92 4.17 -21.39 8.08
CA ALA A 92 5.18 -20.92 9.02
C ALA A 92 4.58 -20.26 10.27
N GLN A 93 5.30 -20.27 11.38
CA GLN A 93 4.90 -19.63 12.64
C GLN A 93 4.99 -18.10 12.58
N SER A 94 5.71 -17.56 11.60
CA SER A 94 5.80 -16.14 11.31
C SER A 94 6.15 -15.92 9.85
N TYR A 95 5.83 -14.73 9.33
CA TYR A 95 6.32 -14.26 8.04
C TYR A 95 6.66 -12.78 8.12
N THR A 96 7.59 -12.33 7.29
CA THR A 96 8.03 -10.94 7.24
C THR A 96 7.67 -10.35 5.89
N LEU A 97 7.07 -9.17 5.90
CA LEU A 97 6.87 -8.33 4.72
C LEU A 97 7.91 -7.22 4.72
N TYR A 98 8.46 -6.97 3.54
CA TYR A 98 9.45 -5.92 3.28
C TYR A 98 8.89 -4.90 2.34
N GLY A 99 9.22 -3.62 2.54
CA GLY A 99 8.80 -2.54 1.68
C GLY A 99 8.99 -1.18 2.30
N VAL A 100 8.05 -0.28 2.05
CA VAL A 100 8.07 1.11 2.50
C VAL A 100 6.91 1.36 3.45
N ARG A 101 7.15 2.11 4.53
CA ARG A 101 6.10 2.56 5.43
C ARG A 101 6.00 4.08 5.42
N LEU A 102 4.84 4.58 5.06
CA LEU A 102 4.47 5.99 5.21
C LEU A 102 4.01 6.31 6.64
N ALA A 103 3.98 7.58 6.99
CA ALA A 103 3.35 8.03 8.23
C ALA A 103 1.84 7.74 8.19
N PRO A 104 1.17 7.56 9.35
CA PRO A 104 -0.29 7.48 9.37
C PRO A 104 -0.94 8.75 8.81
N ASN A 105 -1.95 8.56 7.96
CA ASN A 105 -2.71 9.64 7.31
C ASN A 105 -4.10 9.86 7.96
N THR A 106 -4.41 9.12 9.02
CA THR A 106 -5.70 9.19 9.71
C THR A 106 -5.71 10.31 10.74
N TYR A 107 -6.76 11.11 10.72
CA TYR A 107 -7.02 12.15 11.73
C TYR A 107 -8.52 12.32 11.98
N THR A 108 -8.86 12.99 13.07
CA THR A 108 -10.25 13.36 13.35
C THR A 108 -10.47 14.81 12.91
N ASP A 109 -11.42 15.03 12.02
CA ASP A 109 -11.89 16.38 11.69
C ASP A 109 -12.63 16.97 12.88
N THR A 110 -12.04 17.98 13.49
CA THR A 110 -12.58 18.61 14.71
C THR A 110 -13.89 19.37 14.49
N SER A 111 -14.22 19.70 13.24
CA SER A 111 -15.46 20.42 12.90
C SER A 111 -16.66 19.49 12.75
N THR A 112 -16.43 18.27 12.31
CA THR A 112 -17.50 17.27 12.05
C THR A 112 -17.47 16.09 13.01
N GLY A 113 -16.33 15.83 13.69
CA GLY A 113 -16.08 14.65 14.48
C GLY A 113 -15.80 13.39 13.65
N ASN A 114 -15.71 13.50 12.32
CA ASN A 114 -15.46 12.36 11.45
C ASN A 114 -14.00 11.93 11.49
N ILE A 115 -13.78 10.63 11.35
CA ILE A 115 -12.45 10.07 11.09
C ILE A 115 -12.19 10.17 9.59
N ILE A 116 -11.04 10.75 9.24
CA ILE A 116 -10.62 11.00 7.87
C ILE A 116 -9.30 10.26 7.63
N ASN A 117 -9.22 9.49 6.56
CA ASN A 117 -7.95 9.05 5.98
C ASN A 117 -7.57 10.06 4.89
N GLY A 118 -6.66 10.97 5.22
CA GLY A 118 -6.23 12.05 4.34
C GLY A 118 -5.41 11.55 3.15
N ALA A 119 -5.51 12.23 2.02
CA ALA A 119 -4.69 11.91 0.86
C ALA A 119 -3.27 12.44 1.02
N TYR A 120 -2.29 11.69 0.48
CA TYR A 120 -0.99 12.24 0.10
C TYR A 120 -1.12 12.94 -1.25
N GLU A 121 -0.14 13.78 -1.58
CA GLU A 121 -0.26 14.66 -2.73
C GLU A 121 -0.31 13.90 -4.07
N TRP A 122 0.58 12.91 -4.28
CA TRP A 122 0.65 12.09 -5.49
C TRP A 122 1.50 10.84 -5.31
N GLY A 123 1.40 9.88 -6.26
CA GLY A 123 2.29 8.73 -6.40
C GLY A 123 1.90 7.49 -5.60
N TYR A 124 0.64 7.38 -5.17
CA TYR A 124 0.16 6.23 -4.38
C TYR A 124 -1.11 5.65 -4.98
N ALA A 125 -1.20 4.33 -5.02
CA ALA A 125 -2.44 3.64 -5.35
C ALA A 125 -3.47 3.90 -4.26
N ASP A 126 -4.76 3.87 -4.61
CA ASP A 126 -5.89 4.05 -3.69
C ASP A 126 -5.79 5.33 -2.85
N ASN A 127 -5.33 6.40 -3.48
CA ASN A 127 -5.07 7.69 -2.86
C ASN A 127 -5.76 8.82 -3.64
N TYR A 128 -6.52 9.65 -2.96
CA TYR A 128 -7.26 10.77 -3.57
C TYR A 128 -6.34 11.98 -3.80
N GLY A 129 -5.21 11.75 -4.46
CA GLY A 129 -4.17 12.75 -4.73
C GLY A 129 -4.43 13.60 -5.98
N SER A 130 -3.46 14.44 -6.33
CA SER A 130 -3.50 15.32 -7.50
C SER A 130 -3.32 14.56 -8.83
N ASP A 131 -2.76 13.37 -8.78
CA ASP A 131 -2.49 12.45 -9.89
C ASP A 131 -3.65 11.49 -10.20
N ARG A 132 -4.79 11.66 -9.55
CA ARG A 132 -5.97 10.88 -9.90
C ARG A 132 -6.51 11.31 -11.27
N ALA A 133 -7.02 10.34 -12.01
CA ALA A 133 -7.72 10.60 -13.27
C ALA A 133 -8.95 11.49 -13.03
N THR A 134 -9.25 12.33 -13.99
CA THR A 134 -10.41 13.23 -13.98
C THR A 134 -11.48 12.75 -14.97
N GLY A 135 -12.72 13.24 -14.83
CA GLY A 135 -13.84 12.87 -15.69
C GLY A 135 -14.77 11.84 -15.06
N ASP A 136 -15.46 11.07 -15.88
CA ASP A 136 -16.56 10.18 -15.45
C ASP A 136 -16.14 9.05 -14.50
N ASN A 137 -14.83 8.79 -14.36
CA ASN A 137 -14.28 7.73 -13.53
C ASN A 137 -13.38 8.30 -12.41
N ALA A 138 -13.64 9.50 -11.95
CA ALA A 138 -12.77 10.18 -11.01
C ALA A 138 -12.97 9.79 -9.54
N ASP A 139 -14.10 9.15 -9.20
CA ASP A 139 -14.48 8.87 -7.81
C ASP A 139 -15.04 7.45 -7.62
N GLY A 140 -15.00 6.99 -6.36
CA GLY A 140 -15.57 5.71 -5.94
C GLY A 140 -14.85 4.50 -6.55
N ALA A 141 -15.58 3.43 -6.75
CA ALA A 141 -15.05 2.15 -7.26
C ALA A 141 -14.43 2.20 -8.67
N ALA A 142 -14.57 3.32 -9.37
CA ALA A 142 -13.94 3.55 -10.66
C ALA A 142 -12.77 4.54 -10.61
N ALA A 143 -12.45 5.06 -9.43
CA ALA A 143 -11.36 6.02 -9.24
C ALA A 143 -10.01 5.41 -9.64
N LYS A 144 -9.19 6.19 -10.33
CA LYS A 144 -7.88 5.78 -10.82
C LYS A 144 -6.81 6.75 -10.38
N THR A 145 -5.68 6.22 -9.97
CA THR A 145 -4.42 6.97 -9.86
C THR A 145 -3.54 6.66 -11.06
N LEU A 146 -2.97 7.68 -11.66
CA LEU A 146 -2.06 7.59 -12.81
C LEU A 146 -0.62 7.52 -12.30
N PHE A 147 0.18 6.65 -12.93
CA PHE A 147 1.58 6.46 -12.60
C PHE A 147 2.43 6.60 -13.86
N ASP A 148 3.60 7.22 -13.70
CA ASP A 148 4.62 7.31 -14.71
C ASP A 148 5.81 6.44 -14.30
N ILE A 149 6.26 5.55 -15.18
CA ILE A 149 7.42 4.67 -14.93
C ILE A 149 8.74 5.44 -14.84
N ASP A 150 8.80 6.68 -15.31
CA ASP A 150 9.95 7.57 -15.13
C ASP A 150 10.20 7.91 -13.65
N ASN A 151 9.20 7.71 -12.78
CA ASN A 151 9.35 7.83 -11.33
C ASN A 151 10.01 6.61 -10.67
N ALA A 152 10.37 5.56 -11.43
CA ALA A 152 11.05 4.39 -10.90
C ALA A 152 12.47 4.72 -10.42
N VAL A 153 12.83 4.20 -9.24
CA VAL A 153 14.15 4.41 -8.64
C VAL A 153 14.85 3.12 -8.28
N ASN A 154 16.17 3.15 -8.43
CA ASN A 154 17.08 2.16 -7.88
C ASN A 154 17.11 2.23 -6.34
N ALA A 155 17.69 1.21 -5.69
CA ALA A 155 17.82 1.16 -4.24
C ALA A 155 18.61 2.33 -3.63
N ASP A 156 19.48 2.96 -4.40
CA ASP A 156 20.24 4.17 -4.00
C ASP A 156 19.51 5.49 -4.27
N GLY A 157 18.26 5.41 -4.78
CA GLY A 157 17.42 6.57 -5.11
C GLY A 157 17.69 7.23 -6.46
N THR A 158 18.65 6.71 -7.24
CA THR A 158 18.88 7.20 -8.61
C THR A 158 17.76 6.72 -9.54
N PRO A 159 17.44 7.47 -10.64
CA PRO A 159 16.44 7.03 -11.61
C PRO A 159 16.79 5.66 -12.24
N ALA A 160 15.82 4.76 -12.29
CA ALA A 160 15.99 3.43 -12.89
C ALA A 160 15.98 3.48 -14.44
N ASN A 161 15.37 4.50 -15.03
CA ASN A 161 15.27 4.73 -16.48
C ASN A 161 14.68 3.52 -17.24
N LEU A 162 13.59 2.97 -16.71
CA LEU A 162 12.91 1.83 -17.31
C LEU A 162 12.29 2.20 -18.65
N GLN A 163 12.37 1.30 -19.64
CA GLN A 163 11.78 1.50 -20.97
C GLN A 163 10.38 0.90 -21.09
N TYR A 164 10.08 -0.09 -20.27
CA TYR A 164 8.81 -0.81 -20.17
C TYR A 164 8.71 -1.50 -18.80
N ILE A 165 7.55 -2.04 -18.51
CA ILE A 165 7.31 -2.87 -17.32
C ILE A 165 6.49 -4.08 -17.71
N ASP A 166 6.73 -5.22 -17.04
CA ASP A 166 5.98 -6.46 -17.25
C ASP A 166 5.13 -6.80 -16.02
N PHE A 167 5.56 -6.35 -14.84
CA PHE A 167 4.87 -6.62 -13.58
C PHE A 167 4.68 -5.37 -12.75
N VAL A 168 3.54 -5.33 -12.05
CA VAL A 168 3.21 -4.29 -11.06
C VAL A 168 2.86 -4.97 -9.75
N LYS A 169 3.42 -4.46 -8.67
CA LYS A 169 3.10 -4.85 -7.29
C LYS A 169 2.63 -3.64 -6.53
N VAL A 170 1.52 -3.77 -5.80
CA VAL A 170 1.03 -2.76 -4.86
C VAL A 170 1.19 -3.29 -3.45
N GLN A 171 1.74 -2.46 -2.57
CA GLN A 171 1.94 -2.76 -1.16
C GLN A 171 1.17 -1.73 -0.35
N THR A 172 0.34 -2.17 0.61
CA THR A 172 -0.23 -1.27 1.62
C THR A 172 0.90 -0.51 2.33
N ALA A 173 0.86 0.81 2.29
CA ALA A 173 1.97 1.66 2.74
C ALA A 173 1.92 2.00 4.23
N ILE A 174 0.80 1.77 4.91
CA ILE A 174 0.56 2.21 6.28
C ILE A 174 0.31 1.01 7.18
N ASN A 175 1.19 0.81 8.16
CA ASN A 175 0.96 -0.13 9.26
C ASN A 175 0.29 0.62 10.41
N HIS A 176 -1.02 0.85 10.28
CA HIS A 176 -1.83 1.60 11.22
C HIS A 176 -3.26 1.04 11.23
N ALA A 177 -3.92 1.17 12.38
CA ALA A 177 -5.33 0.82 12.53
C ALA A 177 -6.11 2.04 13.03
N THR A 178 -7.31 2.26 12.49
CA THR A 178 -8.24 3.23 13.01
C THR A 178 -9.06 2.62 14.15
N ALA A 179 -9.32 3.38 15.21
CA ALA A 179 -10.00 2.87 16.40
C ALA A 179 -11.42 2.31 16.12
N LEU A 180 -12.10 2.81 15.10
CA LEU A 180 -13.46 2.42 14.75
C LEU A 180 -13.52 1.40 13.61
N LEU A 181 -12.83 1.67 12.48
CA LEU A 181 -12.85 0.82 11.29
C LEU A 181 -11.88 -0.35 11.39
N GLY A 182 -10.79 -0.17 12.14
CA GLY A 182 -9.83 -1.21 12.47
C GLY A 182 -8.72 -1.42 11.46
N GLU A 183 -8.87 -0.95 10.23
CA GLU A 183 -7.88 -1.14 9.17
C GLU A 183 -7.62 0.14 8.38
N VAL A 184 -6.48 0.17 7.71
CA VAL A 184 -6.16 1.00 6.55
C VAL A 184 -5.54 0.05 5.53
N SER A 185 -6.31 -0.37 4.54
CA SER A 185 -5.90 -1.38 3.54
C SER A 185 -6.07 -0.82 2.13
N THR A 186 -5.04 -0.97 1.31
CA THR A 186 -5.06 -0.50 -0.07
C THR A 186 -5.87 -1.45 -0.95
N GLU A 187 -6.93 -0.99 -1.58
CA GLU A 187 -7.70 -1.74 -2.56
C GLU A 187 -7.18 -1.54 -3.98
N VAL A 188 -7.04 -2.65 -4.70
CA VAL A 188 -6.69 -2.67 -6.11
C VAL A 188 -7.77 -3.41 -6.88
N LEU A 189 -8.59 -2.68 -7.64
CA LEU A 189 -9.68 -3.24 -8.43
C LEU A 189 -9.25 -3.60 -9.84
N ALA A 190 -8.37 -2.79 -10.45
CA ALA A 190 -7.85 -3.01 -11.80
C ALA A 190 -6.55 -2.25 -12.03
N MET A 191 -5.79 -2.72 -13.01
CA MET A 191 -4.64 -2.03 -13.58
C MET A 191 -4.78 -1.99 -15.10
N ALA A 192 -4.38 -0.89 -15.72
CA ALA A 192 -4.38 -0.75 -17.17
C ALA A 192 -3.19 0.07 -17.62
N ASP A 193 -2.62 -0.29 -18.76
CA ASP A 193 -1.69 0.53 -19.49
C ASP A 193 -2.48 1.57 -20.29
N GLU A 194 -2.30 2.85 -19.98
CA GLU A 194 -2.99 3.94 -20.65
C GLU A 194 -2.29 4.37 -21.96
N THR A 195 -1.07 3.88 -22.21
CA THR A 195 -0.32 4.18 -23.47
C THR A 195 -0.78 3.34 -24.64
N LEU A 196 -1.46 2.23 -24.40
CA LEU A 196 -1.94 1.29 -25.42
C LEU A 196 -3.35 1.64 -25.97
N ARG A 197 -3.87 2.83 -25.69
CA ARG A 197 -5.20 3.28 -26.13
C ARG A 197 -5.15 4.11 -27.38
#